data_140880da0ea22e26c2bd2e3ac8a3558d
#
_entry.id   140880da0ea22e26c2bd2e3ac8a3558d
#
_cell.length_a   1.000
_cell.length_b   1.000
_cell.length_c   1.000
_cell.angle_alpha   90.00
_cell.angle_beta   90.00
_cell.angle_gamma   90.00
#
_symmetry.space_group_name_H-M   'P 1'
#
loop_
_entity.id
_entity.type
_entity.pdbx_description
1 polymer ?
#
loop_
_entity_poly.entity_id
_entity_poly.type
_entity_poly.pdbx_seq_one_letter_code
_entity_poly.pdbx_strand_id
1 'polypeptide(L)'
;MDPKNSKKAEDILNGGNSSYLEYLQNMYLKDPKSVDQSWSSFFETSDTSAEKASWSRSDWPVDQKQDFGIQDNSFWSSQSTEALEEKILAYSEKSDFFKSTDNLKEKVIDSLRALMIIRAFRIRGHLKAKLDPLEINSLSYHPELDPKNYGFSEEDMEREIYIDNVLGLEVASMSEIMSLLERTYCGTFALQYMHISNPEQSAWLKERIEGLGKEIQFTEEGRKAILKKLIEAEGFEKFLHVKYTGTKRFGLDGGESLIPAMEQIIKRGGNLGVKEIVIGMPHRGRLSILANVMSKPFKAIFNEFQGGSYKPEDVDGSGDVKYHLGASSDREFDGNKVHLSLTA
;
A
#
# COMPACT_ATOMS: atom_id res chain seq x y z
N MET A 1 32.99 27.11 18.86
CA MET A 1 32.32 25.91 19.38
C MET A 1 33.33 24.76 19.41
N ASP A 2 33.53 24.20 20.59
CA ASP A 2 34.58 23.21 20.82
C ASP A 2 34.12 21.83 20.24
N PRO A 3 34.86 21.22 19.32
CA PRO A 3 34.46 19.95 18.68
C PRO A 3 34.28 18.76 19.63
N LYS A 4 34.70 18.90 20.88
CA LYS A 4 34.51 17.87 21.92
C LYS A 4 33.10 17.85 22.51
N ASN A 5 32.30 18.92 22.39
CA ASN A 5 30.92 18.96 22.90
C ASN A 5 29.90 18.40 21.90
N SER A 6 30.17 18.46 20.61
CA SER A 6 29.25 17.91 19.61
C SER A 6 29.18 16.36 19.62
N LYS A 7 30.33 15.68 19.86
CA LYS A 7 30.38 14.22 19.97
C LYS A 7 29.63 13.64 21.19
N LYS A 8 29.57 14.40 22.30
CA LYS A 8 28.80 13.96 23.48
C LYS A 8 27.29 14.06 23.29
N ALA A 9 26.81 14.99 22.48
CA ALA A 9 25.38 15.11 22.17
C ALA A 9 24.91 14.01 21.20
N GLU A 10 25.75 13.64 20.22
CA GLU A 10 25.44 12.56 19.28
C GLU A 10 25.39 11.17 19.95
N ASP A 11 26.24 10.91 20.96
CA ASP A 11 26.25 9.66 21.69
C ASP A 11 25.02 9.49 22.62
N ILE A 12 24.40 10.57 23.07
CA ILE A 12 23.20 10.56 23.91
C ILE A 12 21.93 10.33 23.07
N LEU A 13 21.95 10.71 21.80
CA LEU A 13 20.81 10.62 20.88
C LEU A 13 20.66 9.24 20.21
N ASN A 14 21.51 8.26 20.55
CA ASN A 14 21.40 6.91 20.02
C ASN A 14 20.16 6.19 20.56
N GLY A 15 19.27 5.86 19.65
CA GLY A 15 17.96 5.24 19.64
C GLY A 15 17.40 4.44 20.85
N GLY A 16 18.23 4.01 21.81
CA GLY A 16 17.78 3.30 22.99
C GLY A 16 17.08 4.13 24.08
N ASN A 17 17.28 5.47 24.05
CA ASN A 17 16.81 6.37 25.10
C ASN A 17 15.82 7.44 24.57
N SER A 18 15.31 7.30 23.35
CA SER A 18 14.47 8.34 22.71
C SER A 18 13.21 8.68 23.51
N SER A 19 12.52 7.67 24.04
CA SER A 19 11.32 7.88 24.86
C SER A 19 11.59 8.59 26.19
N TYR A 20 12.76 8.34 26.80
CA TYR A 20 13.17 9.04 28.01
C TYR A 20 13.57 10.50 27.71
N LEU A 21 14.26 10.72 26.62
CA LEU A 21 14.61 12.08 26.16
C LEU A 21 13.38 12.91 25.81
N GLU A 22 12.41 12.31 25.12
CA GLU A 22 11.13 12.92 24.80
C GLU A 22 10.33 13.29 26.07
N TYR A 23 10.34 12.41 27.07
CA TYR A 23 9.74 12.67 28.37
C TYR A 23 10.38 13.87 29.07
N LEU A 24 11.72 13.93 29.13
CA LEU A 24 12.46 15.02 29.74
C LEU A 24 12.25 16.35 28.97
N GLN A 25 12.23 16.30 27.65
CA GLN A 25 11.95 17.46 26.82
C GLN A 25 10.55 18.00 27.05
N ASN A 26 9.55 17.13 27.14
CA ASN A 26 8.19 17.52 27.47
C ASN A 26 8.06 18.12 28.88
N MET A 27 8.85 17.66 29.85
CA MET A 27 8.92 18.27 31.17
C MET A 27 9.55 19.65 31.10
N TYR A 28 10.69 19.79 30.40
CA TYR A 28 11.39 21.05 30.22
C TYR A 28 10.52 22.11 29.52
N LEU A 29 9.80 21.73 28.47
CA LEU A 29 8.88 22.64 27.74
C LEU A 29 7.73 23.15 28.61
N LYS A 30 7.28 22.36 29.61
CA LYS A 30 6.24 22.79 30.55
C LYS A 30 6.78 23.67 31.65
N ASP A 31 7.93 23.33 32.21
CA ASP A 31 8.64 24.09 33.23
C ASP A 31 10.14 23.80 33.13
N PRO A 32 10.98 24.76 32.67
CA PRO A 32 12.43 24.56 32.57
C PRO A 32 13.13 24.18 33.86
N LYS A 33 12.50 24.40 35.01
CA LYS A 33 13.03 24.03 36.34
C LYS A 33 12.64 22.61 36.76
N SER A 34 11.81 21.93 36.03
CA SER A 34 11.34 20.56 36.32
C SER A 34 12.35 19.47 35.98
N VAL A 35 13.44 19.82 35.29
CA VAL A 35 14.51 18.90 34.90
C VAL A 35 15.82 19.33 35.58
N ASP A 36 16.75 18.36 35.68
CA ASP A 36 18.09 18.66 36.22
C ASP A 36 18.82 19.75 35.41
N GLN A 37 19.66 20.52 36.07
CA GLN A 37 20.36 21.65 35.48
C GLN A 37 21.22 21.28 34.25
N SER A 38 21.73 20.05 34.20
CA SER A 38 22.47 19.53 33.05
C SER A 38 21.58 19.35 31.82
N TRP A 39 20.35 18.88 32.03
CA TRP A 39 19.34 18.73 30.97
C TRP A 39 18.76 20.09 30.55
N SER A 40 18.55 21.00 31.49
CA SER A 40 18.11 22.37 31.17
C SER A 40 19.14 23.06 30.26
N SER A 41 20.43 23.00 30.59
CA SER A 41 21.50 23.56 29.78
C SER A 41 21.64 22.85 28.41
N PHE A 42 21.36 21.58 28.35
CA PHE A 42 21.34 20.80 27.11
C PHE A 42 20.20 21.26 26.19
N PHE A 43 19.00 21.41 26.72
CA PHE A 43 17.84 21.86 25.95
C PHE A 43 17.90 23.33 25.58
N GLU A 44 18.52 24.19 26.40
CA GLU A 44 18.79 25.61 26.06
C GLU A 44 19.79 25.76 24.90
N THR A 45 20.82 24.88 24.86
CA THR A 45 21.83 24.93 23.77
C THR A 45 21.42 24.20 22.51
N SER A 46 20.48 23.25 22.62
CA SER A 46 19.81 22.63 21.48
C SER A 46 18.78 23.64 20.99
N ASP A 47 19.05 24.27 19.85
CA ASP A 47 18.12 25.22 19.21
C ASP A 47 16.81 24.48 18.91
N THR A 48 15.93 24.48 19.92
CA THR A 48 14.63 23.82 19.88
C THR A 48 13.58 24.63 19.13
N SER A 49 14.01 25.62 18.35
CA SER A 49 13.18 26.13 17.27
C SER A 49 13.06 25.07 16.18
N ALA A 50 12.42 23.96 16.54
CA ALA A 50 12.06 22.91 15.60
C ALA A 50 10.97 23.44 14.66
N GLU A 51 11.29 24.48 13.91
CA GLU A 51 10.40 24.95 12.86
C GLU A 51 10.28 23.89 11.74
N LYS A 52 11.28 23.01 11.57
CA LYS A 52 11.19 21.88 10.60
C LYS A 52 12.23 20.82 10.94
N ALA A 53 11.87 19.56 10.82
CA ALA A 53 12.82 18.45 10.88
C ALA A 53 13.92 18.64 9.81
N SER A 54 15.16 18.24 10.09
CA SER A 54 16.32 18.43 9.19
C SER A 54 16.15 17.81 7.79
N TRP A 55 15.24 16.83 7.66
CA TRP A 55 14.85 16.18 6.40
C TRP A 55 13.62 16.82 5.74
N SER A 56 12.99 17.81 6.38
CA SER A 56 11.81 18.50 5.85
C SER A 56 12.22 19.42 4.70
N ARG A 57 11.65 19.19 3.54
CA ARG A 57 11.88 20.03 2.35
C ARG A 57 11.06 21.31 2.45
N SER A 58 11.68 22.45 2.11
CA SER A 58 11.00 23.76 2.10
C SER A 58 9.98 23.92 0.95
N ASP A 59 10.09 23.06 -0.06
CA ASP A 59 9.22 22.99 -1.24
C ASP A 59 8.12 21.93 -1.09
N TRP A 60 8.00 21.30 0.06
CA TRP A 60 6.91 20.38 0.37
C TRP A 60 5.80 21.17 1.07
N PRO A 61 4.73 21.51 0.35
CA PRO A 61 3.59 22.12 0.99
C PRO A 61 2.90 21.04 1.83
N VAL A 62 3.17 21.02 3.13
CA VAL A 62 2.28 20.37 4.08
C VAL A 62 1.06 21.26 4.18
N ASP A 63 0.12 21.10 3.28
CA ASP A 63 -1.20 21.66 3.47
C ASP A 63 -1.87 20.87 4.59
N GLN A 64 -1.74 21.38 5.81
CA GLN A 64 -2.29 20.77 7.04
C GLN A 64 -3.81 20.51 6.95
N LYS A 65 -4.47 21.11 5.96
CA LYS A 65 -5.90 20.88 5.68
C LYS A 65 -6.16 19.61 4.84
N GLN A 66 -5.13 19.05 4.21
CA GLN A 66 -5.28 17.83 3.37
C GLN A 66 -4.74 16.57 4.03
N ASP A 67 -4.00 16.67 5.15
CA ASP A 67 -3.20 15.55 5.68
C ASP A 67 -3.96 14.51 6.48
N PHE A 68 -5.21 14.77 6.81
CA PHE A 68 -6.06 13.77 7.44
C PHE A 68 -7.32 13.61 6.61
N GLY A 69 -7.46 12.46 5.95
CA GLY A 69 -8.70 12.05 5.27
C GLY A 69 -9.96 12.03 6.18
N ILE A 70 -9.86 12.64 7.35
CA ILE A 70 -10.90 12.89 8.34
C ILE A 70 -11.49 14.31 8.20
N GLN A 71 -10.84 15.22 7.47
CA GLN A 71 -11.26 16.62 7.38
C GLN A 71 -12.06 16.99 6.14
N ASP A 72 -12.63 16.05 5.44
CA ASP A 72 -13.75 16.42 4.61
C ASP A 72 -15.04 16.45 5.46
N ASN A 73 -15.02 17.32 6.51
CA ASN A 73 -16.23 17.74 7.20
C ASN A 73 -17.20 18.49 6.26
N SER A 74 -16.75 18.84 5.05
CA SER A 74 -17.62 19.39 4.01
C SER A 74 -18.67 18.37 3.55
N PHE A 75 -18.33 17.08 3.65
CA PHE A 75 -19.30 16.00 3.37
C PHE A 75 -20.43 15.92 4.41
N TRP A 76 -20.19 16.43 5.61
CA TRP A 76 -21.15 16.43 6.73
C TRP A 76 -21.68 17.81 7.08
N SER A 77 -21.38 18.83 6.28
CA SER A 77 -21.95 20.15 6.49
C SER A 77 -23.43 20.15 6.13
N SER A 78 -24.21 21.03 6.74
CA SER A 78 -25.62 21.23 6.36
C SER A 78 -25.77 21.50 4.85
N GLN A 79 -24.80 22.17 4.23
CA GLN A 79 -24.77 22.42 2.78
C GLN A 79 -24.62 21.13 1.96
N SER A 80 -23.87 20.13 2.42
CA SER A 80 -23.77 18.83 1.72
C SER A 80 -25.04 18.00 1.87
N THR A 81 -25.76 18.14 2.98
CA THR A 81 -27.06 17.48 3.18
C THR A 81 -28.09 18.09 2.27
N GLU A 82 -28.17 19.42 2.19
CA GLU A 82 -29.06 20.15 1.28
C GLU A 82 -28.77 19.83 -0.19
N ALA A 83 -27.50 19.79 -0.59
CA ALA A 83 -27.09 19.40 -1.94
C ALA A 83 -27.46 17.95 -2.27
N LEU A 84 -27.42 17.04 -1.31
CA LEU A 84 -27.85 15.65 -1.48
C LEU A 84 -29.37 15.57 -1.59
N GLU A 85 -30.11 16.33 -0.77
CA GLU A 85 -31.56 16.46 -0.87
C GLU A 85 -31.98 16.94 -2.25
N GLU A 86 -31.35 18.00 -2.79
CA GLU A 86 -31.62 18.51 -4.15
C GLU A 86 -31.36 17.45 -5.22
N LYS A 87 -30.28 16.69 -5.12
CA LYS A 87 -29.95 15.61 -6.07
C LYS A 87 -30.97 14.48 -6.00
N ILE A 88 -31.38 14.06 -4.81
CA ILE A 88 -32.41 13.03 -4.61
C ILE A 88 -33.75 13.51 -5.18
N LEU A 89 -34.13 14.77 -4.96
CA LEU A 89 -35.33 15.36 -5.54
C LEU A 89 -35.26 15.40 -7.07
N ALA A 90 -34.15 15.87 -7.64
CA ALA A 90 -33.95 15.91 -9.09
C ALA A 90 -33.99 14.52 -9.73
N TYR A 91 -33.51 13.50 -9.01
CA TYR A 91 -33.61 12.11 -9.44
C TYR A 91 -35.06 11.60 -9.36
N SER A 92 -35.77 11.94 -8.29
CA SER A 92 -37.17 11.54 -8.08
C SER A 92 -38.13 12.10 -9.16
N GLU A 93 -37.80 13.26 -9.73
CA GLU A 93 -38.57 13.84 -10.85
C GLU A 93 -38.36 13.08 -12.16
N LYS A 94 -37.19 12.43 -12.33
CA LYS A 94 -36.81 11.69 -13.54
C LYS A 94 -37.19 10.22 -13.53
N SER A 95 -37.34 9.63 -12.36
CA SER A 95 -37.65 8.21 -12.17
C SER A 95 -38.97 8.02 -11.44
N ASP A 96 -39.80 7.08 -11.91
CA ASP A 96 -41.07 6.71 -11.25
C ASP A 96 -40.89 6.12 -9.83
N PHE A 97 -39.67 5.81 -9.49
CA PHE A 97 -39.26 5.11 -8.27
C PHE A 97 -39.42 5.93 -7.00
N PHE A 98 -39.31 7.26 -7.06
CA PHE A 98 -39.33 8.15 -5.90
C PHE A 98 -40.63 8.99 -5.78
N LYS A 99 -41.73 8.56 -6.35
CA LYS A 99 -42.98 9.36 -6.44
C LYS A 99 -43.65 9.71 -5.11
N SER A 100 -43.22 9.17 -3.96
CA SER A 100 -43.72 9.58 -2.65
C SER A 100 -42.76 10.50 -1.93
N THR A 101 -43.08 11.77 -1.84
CA THR A 101 -42.35 12.82 -1.09
C THR A 101 -42.43 12.61 0.44
N ASP A 102 -43.21 11.65 0.91
CA ASP A 102 -43.50 11.50 2.35
C ASP A 102 -42.30 11.02 3.19
N ASN A 103 -41.19 10.50 2.56
CA ASN A 103 -40.05 9.96 3.29
C ASN A 103 -38.67 10.48 2.79
N LEU A 104 -38.61 11.72 2.27
CA LEU A 104 -37.35 12.29 1.76
C LEU A 104 -36.24 12.27 2.82
N LYS A 105 -36.57 12.60 4.06
CA LYS A 105 -35.62 12.61 5.19
C LYS A 105 -35.01 11.23 5.44
N GLU A 106 -35.80 10.17 5.40
CA GLU A 106 -35.31 8.80 5.57
C GLU A 106 -34.40 8.39 4.43
N LYS A 107 -34.76 8.73 3.18
CA LYS A 107 -33.95 8.45 1.99
C LYS A 107 -32.58 9.15 2.05
N VAL A 108 -32.53 10.40 2.49
CA VAL A 108 -31.28 11.14 2.70
C VAL A 108 -30.43 10.48 3.79
N ILE A 109 -31.04 10.08 4.90
CA ILE A 109 -30.35 9.37 5.98
C ILE A 109 -29.77 8.04 5.49
N ASP A 110 -30.53 7.27 4.72
CA ASP A 110 -30.07 6.00 4.18
C ASP A 110 -28.92 6.19 3.19
N SER A 111 -29.00 7.20 2.32
CA SER A 111 -27.91 7.57 1.42
C SER A 111 -26.63 7.91 2.19
N LEU A 112 -26.73 8.75 3.21
CA LEU A 112 -25.60 9.10 4.07
C LEU A 112 -25.00 7.87 4.76
N ARG A 113 -25.82 7.00 5.33
CA ARG A 113 -25.39 5.75 5.98
C ARG A 113 -24.71 4.81 5.01
N ALA A 114 -25.25 4.66 3.78
CA ALA A 114 -24.63 3.86 2.73
C ALA A 114 -23.27 4.42 2.31
N LEU A 115 -23.16 5.72 2.14
CA LEU A 115 -21.87 6.37 1.82
C LEU A 115 -20.86 6.22 2.96
N MET A 116 -21.30 6.20 4.23
CA MET A 116 -20.44 5.90 5.38
C MET A 116 -19.88 4.48 5.32
N ILE A 117 -20.70 3.48 5.01
CA ILE A 117 -20.26 2.09 4.85
C ILE A 117 -19.26 1.99 3.70
N ILE A 118 -19.55 2.57 2.54
CA ILE A 118 -18.63 2.59 1.40
C ILE A 118 -17.27 3.16 1.81
N ARG A 119 -17.26 4.27 2.54
CA ARG A 119 -16.03 4.85 3.07
C ARG A 119 -15.33 3.93 4.07
N ALA A 120 -16.06 3.27 4.95
CA ALA A 120 -15.49 2.32 5.91
C ALA A 120 -14.79 1.15 5.20
N PHE A 121 -15.38 0.59 4.14
CA PHE A 121 -14.73 -0.45 3.34
C PHE A 121 -13.48 0.04 2.61
N ARG A 122 -13.47 1.26 2.08
CA ARG A 122 -12.28 1.86 1.47
C ARG A 122 -11.11 1.97 2.45
N ILE A 123 -11.39 2.22 3.71
CA ILE A 123 -10.38 2.40 4.76
C ILE A 123 -10.01 1.07 5.42
N ARG A 124 -10.98 0.20 5.70
CA ARG A 124 -10.82 -0.98 6.57
C ARG A 124 -11.21 -2.31 5.93
N GLY A 125 -11.68 -2.33 4.68
CA GLY A 125 -12.10 -3.57 4.01
C GLY A 125 -11.00 -4.63 3.96
N HIS A 126 -9.72 -4.20 3.88
CA HIS A 126 -8.57 -5.09 3.92
C HIS A 126 -8.49 -5.94 5.20
N LEU A 127 -9.10 -5.49 6.32
CA LEU A 127 -9.13 -6.26 7.57
C LEU A 127 -10.05 -7.49 7.48
N LYS A 128 -11.00 -7.49 6.55
CA LYS A 128 -11.91 -8.62 6.27
C LYS A 128 -11.43 -9.45 5.05
N ALA A 129 -10.32 -9.06 4.41
CA ALA A 129 -9.83 -9.76 3.24
C ALA A 129 -9.24 -11.13 3.59
N LYS A 130 -9.47 -12.10 2.70
CA LYS A 130 -9.00 -13.49 2.83
C LYS A 130 -7.54 -13.61 2.40
N LEU A 131 -6.63 -13.04 3.20
CA LEU A 131 -5.19 -12.96 2.88
C LEU A 131 -4.40 -14.16 3.38
N ASP A 132 -4.97 -14.98 4.26
CA ASP A 132 -4.32 -16.18 4.80
C ASP A 132 -4.82 -17.44 4.08
N PRO A 133 -4.04 -18.02 3.13
CA PRO A 133 -4.45 -19.21 2.40
C PRO A 133 -4.48 -20.47 3.27
N LEU A 134 -3.86 -20.43 4.47
CA LEU A 134 -3.85 -21.54 5.41
C LEU A 134 -4.95 -21.43 6.47
N GLU A 135 -5.69 -20.31 6.48
CA GLU A 135 -6.78 -20.04 7.42
C GLU A 135 -6.39 -20.24 8.91
N ILE A 136 -5.11 -19.96 9.24
CA ILE A 136 -4.60 -20.06 10.62
C ILE A 136 -5.26 -19.02 11.52
N ASN A 137 -5.48 -17.81 10.96
CA ASN A 137 -6.15 -16.74 11.66
C ASN A 137 -7.60 -16.66 11.22
N SER A 138 -8.54 -16.71 12.17
CA SER A 138 -9.94 -16.44 11.87
C SER A 138 -10.12 -14.98 11.43
N LEU A 139 -10.94 -14.76 10.40
CA LEU A 139 -11.32 -13.41 10.01
C LEU A 139 -12.02 -12.73 11.20
N SER A 140 -11.50 -11.60 11.63
CA SER A 140 -12.07 -10.85 12.75
C SER A 140 -13.32 -10.09 12.29
N TYR A 141 -14.38 -10.14 13.10
CA TYR A 141 -15.54 -9.26 12.95
C TYR A 141 -15.08 -7.80 13.14
N HIS A 142 -15.42 -6.95 12.20
CA HIS A 142 -15.14 -5.53 12.31
C HIS A 142 -16.45 -4.72 12.30
N PRO A 143 -16.79 -4.05 13.41
CA PRO A 143 -18.09 -3.36 13.55
C PRO A 143 -18.36 -2.31 12.46
N GLU A 144 -17.33 -1.59 12.01
CA GLU A 144 -17.48 -0.57 10.95
C GLU A 144 -17.79 -1.14 9.56
N LEU A 145 -17.68 -2.46 9.36
CA LEU A 145 -18.00 -3.13 8.10
C LEU A 145 -19.35 -3.86 8.14
N ASP A 146 -20.11 -3.70 9.22
CA ASP A 146 -21.41 -4.32 9.40
C ASP A 146 -22.53 -3.30 9.20
N PRO A 147 -23.44 -3.48 8.20
CA PRO A 147 -24.57 -2.58 7.94
C PRO A 147 -25.47 -2.35 9.15
N LYS A 148 -25.58 -3.34 10.05
CA LYS A 148 -26.41 -3.24 11.25
C LYS A 148 -25.98 -2.08 12.17
N ASN A 149 -24.68 -1.77 12.21
CA ASN A 149 -24.16 -0.66 13.01
C ASN A 149 -24.45 0.72 12.41
N TYR A 150 -24.94 0.75 11.17
CA TYR A 150 -25.42 1.97 10.50
C TYR A 150 -26.95 2.06 10.48
N GLY A 151 -27.63 1.14 11.17
CA GLY A 151 -29.09 1.14 11.31
C GLY A 151 -29.81 0.50 10.13
N PHE A 152 -29.15 -0.36 9.35
CA PHE A 152 -29.81 -1.21 8.37
C PHE A 152 -30.14 -2.56 9.00
N SER A 153 -31.41 -2.93 8.99
CA SER A 153 -31.89 -4.27 9.36
C SER A 153 -31.79 -5.24 8.17
N GLU A 154 -32.09 -6.51 8.41
CA GLU A 154 -32.15 -7.49 7.32
C GLU A 154 -33.28 -7.19 6.32
N GLU A 155 -34.36 -6.56 6.77
CA GLU A 155 -35.48 -6.14 5.94
C GLU A 155 -35.12 -4.96 5.02
N ASP A 156 -34.14 -4.15 5.41
CA ASP A 156 -33.69 -2.99 4.66
C ASP A 156 -32.68 -3.34 3.55
N MET A 157 -32.16 -4.56 3.53
CA MET A 157 -31.06 -4.95 2.62
C MET A 157 -31.45 -4.87 1.13
N GLU A 158 -32.70 -5.09 0.80
CA GLU A 158 -33.19 -5.01 -0.58
C GLU A 158 -33.77 -3.63 -0.94
N ARG A 159 -33.75 -2.69 0.01
CA ARG A 159 -34.24 -1.34 -0.23
C ARG A 159 -33.24 -0.56 -1.08
N GLU A 160 -33.76 0.09 -2.14
CA GLU A 160 -32.97 0.91 -3.02
C GLU A 160 -32.58 2.24 -2.38
N ILE A 161 -31.32 2.58 -2.50
CA ILE A 161 -30.66 3.72 -1.89
C ILE A 161 -29.96 4.53 -2.99
N TYR A 162 -30.15 5.83 -2.99
CA TYR A 162 -29.41 6.73 -3.87
C TYR A 162 -27.97 6.92 -3.39
N ILE A 163 -27.00 6.63 -4.23
CA ILE A 163 -25.56 6.71 -3.90
C ILE A 163 -24.73 7.60 -4.84
N ASP A 164 -25.39 8.46 -5.63
CA ASP A 164 -24.79 9.53 -6.44
C ASP A 164 -23.63 9.05 -7.34
N ASN A 165 -23.84 7.97 -8.08
CA ASN A 165 -22.82 7.34 -8.93
C ASN A 165 -21.55 6.83 -8.20
N VAL A 166 -21.57 6.80 -6.89
CA VAL A 166 -20.54 6.10 -6.13
C VAL A 166 -20.64 4.60 -6.44
N LEU A 167 -19.53 3.92 -6.61
CA LEU A 167 -19.45 2.54 -7.11
C LEU A 167 -19.93 2.38 -8.57
N GLY A 168 -20.11 3.47 -9.32
CA GLY A 168 -20.61 3.46 -10.71
C GLY A 168 -22.11 3.17 -10.82
N LEU A 169 -22.86 3.31 -9.74
CA LEU A 169 -24.31 3.13 -9.66
C LEU A 169 -24.95 4.38 -9.08
N GLU A 170 -26.01 4.86 -9.70
CA GLU A 170 -26.77 6.01 -9.22
C GLU A 170 -27.65 5.60 -8.03
N VAL A 171 -28.25 4.43 -8.13
CA VAL A 171 -29.07 3.78 -7.11
C VAL A 171 -28.63 2.32 -6.99
N ALA A 172 -28.61 1.79 -5.78
CA ALA A 172 -28.35 0.38 -5.51
C ALA A 172 -29.02 -0.06 -4.21
N SER A 173 -29.35 -1.32 -4.07
CA SER A 173 -29.75 -1.89 -2.79
C SER A 173 -28.56 -2.02 -1.84
N MET A 174 -28.82 -2.07 -0.53
CA MET A 174 -27.73 -2.32 0.44
C MET A 174 -27.07 -3.67 0.19
N SER A 175 -27.79 -4.68 -0.24
CA SER A 175 -27.30 -6.00 -0.63
C SER A 175 -26.31 -5.92 -1.80
N GLU A 176 -26.63 -5.16 -2.84
CA GLU A 176 -25.75 -4.91 -3.99
C GLU A 176 -24.50 -4.12 -3.58
N ILE A 177 -24.67 -3.06 -2.77
CA ILE A 177 -23.55 -2.28 -2.23
C ILE A 177 -22.59 -3.19 -1.46
N MET A 178 -23.09 -3.99 -0.55
CA MET A 178 -22.27 -4.92 0.25
C MET A 178 -21.55 -5.94 -0.63
N SER A 179 -22.26 -6.53 -1.60
CA SER A 179 -21.67 -7.49 -2.55
C SER A 179 -20.52 -6.86 -3.35
N LEU A 180 -20.70 -5.63 -3.85
CA LEU A 180 -19.67 -4.89 -4.58
C LEU A 180 -18.46 -4.59 -3.68
N LEU A 181 -18.70 -4.13 -2.45
CA LEU A 181 -17.65 -3.77 -1.50
C LEU A 181 -16.85 -4.99 -1.04
N GLU A 182 -17.52 -6.09 -0.70
CA GLU A 182 -16.86 -7.33 -0.29
C GLU A 182 -16.01 -7.92 -1.42
N ARG A 183 -16.54 -7.92 -2.64
CA ARG A 183 -15.80 -8.34 -3.81
C ARG A 183 -14.57 -7.48 -4.07
N THR A 184 -14.70 -6.16 -3.93
CA THR A 184 -13.63 -5.21 -4.25
C THR A 184 -12.54 -5.18 -3.18
N TYR A 185 -12.90 -5.24 -1.91
CA TYR A 185 -12.00 -4.96 -0.79
C TYR A 185 -11.69 -6.15 0.10
N CYS A 186 -12.48 -7.23 0.04
CA CYS A 186 -12.38 -8.36 0.96
C CYS A 186 -12.05 -9.70 0.26
N GLY A 187 -11.52 -9.65 -0.96
CA GLY A 187 -11.11 -10.83 -1.71
C GLY A 187 -9.82 -11.47 -1.19
N THR A 188 -9.13 -12.22 -2.07
CA THR A 188 -7.84 -12.85 -1.78
C THR A 188 -6.64 -11.89 -1.87
N PHE A 189 -6.88 -10.65 -2.20
CA PHE A 189 -5.95 -9.52 -2.10
C PHE A 189 -6.72 -8.29 -1.62
N ALA A 190 -5.99 -7.31 -1.11
CA ALA A 190 -6.58 -6.06 -0.66
C ALA A 190 -5.78 -4.86 -1.17
N LEU A 191 -6.47 -3.77 -1.48
CA LEU A 191 -5.88 -2.51 -1.89
C LEU A 191 -6.07 -1.47 -0.80
N GLN A 192 -4.96 -0.89 -0.34
CA GLN A 192 -4.93 0.22 0.60
C GLN A 192 -4.43 1.47 -0.15
N TYR A 193 -5.28 2.46 -0.36
CA TYR A 193 -4.94 3.67 -1.11
C TYR A 193 -5.44 4.96 -0.45
N MET A 194 -6.19 4.86 0.65
CA MET A 194 -6.76 6.03 1.33
C MET A 194 -5.71 6.95 1.99
N HIS A 195 -4.45 6.51 2.04
CA HIS A 195 -3.30 7.32 2.46
C HIS A 195 -2.75 8.21 1.34
N ILE A 196 -3.21 8.05 0.10
CA ILE A 196 -2.75 8.85 -1.04
C ILE A 196 -3.42 10.23 -0.94
N SER A 197 -2.60 11.26 -0.70
CA SER A 197 -3.06 12.64 -0.55
C SER A 197 -3.48 13.32 -1.85
N ASN A 198 -3.00 12.83 -3.01
CA ASN A 198 -3.39 13.37 -4.31
C ASN A 198 -4.79 12.88 -4.71
N PRO A 199 -5.80 13.78 -4.83
CA PRO A 199 -7.17 13.39 -5.13
C PRO A 199 -7.35 12.72 -6.50
N GLU A 200 -6.59 13.17 -7.51
CA GLU A 200 -6.67 12.61 -8.87
C GLU A 200 -6.17 11.16 -8.92
N GLN A 201 -5.07 10.87 -8.23
CA GLN A 201 -4.54 9.51 -8.12
C GLN A 201 -5.52 8.60 -7.37
N SER A 202 -6.08 9.08 -6.27
CA SER A 202 -7.08 8.33 -5.49
C SER A 202 -8.36 8.08 -6.30
N ALA A 203 -8.84 9.08 -7.05
CA ALA A 203 -9.99 8.95 -7.93
C ALA A 203 -9.72 7.94 -9.06
N TRP A 204 -8.52 8.00 -9.67
CA TRP A 204 -8.08 7.08 -10.70
C TRP A 204 -8.07 5.62 -10.25
N LEU A 205 -7.60 5.36 -9.02
CA LEU A 205 -7.64 4.03 -8.43
C LEU A 205 -9.08 3.57 -8.19
N LYS A 206 -9.92 4.40 -7.58
CA LYS A 206 -11.34 4.10 -7.34
C LYS A 206 -12.07 3.71 -8.62
N GLU A 207 -11.93 4.50 -9.66
CA GLU A 207 -12.56 4.23 -10.97
C GLU A 207 -12.16 2.87 -11.54
N ARG A 208 -10.95 2.39 -11.26
CA ARG A 208 -10.44 1.12 -11.79
C ARG A 208 -10.82 -0.12 -11.00
N ILE A 209 -11.07 0.03 -9.72
CA ILE A 209 -11.36 -1.12 -8.86
C ILE A 209 -12.83 -1.22 -8.45
N GLU A 210 -13.52 -0.09 -8.38
CA GLU A 210 -14.93 -0.05 -7.96
C GLU A 210 -15.88 -0.16 -9.15
N GLY A 211 -17.08 -0.64 -8.89
CA GLY A 211 -18.15 -0.77 -9.87
C GLY A 211 -18.27 -2.14 -10.52
N LEU A 212 -19.23 -2.24 -11.41
CA LEU A 212 -19.53 -3.47 -12.13
C LEU A 212 -18.46 -3.79 -13.18
N GLY A 213 -18.13 -5.07 -13.35
CA GLY A 213 -17.21 -5.53 -14.37
C GLY A 213 -15.74 -5.15 -14.13
N LYS A 214 -15.39 -4.76 -12.91
CA LYS A 214 -14.00 -4.42 -12.53
C LYS A 214 -13.22 -5.59 -11.95
N GLU A 215 -13.77 -6.79 -11.96
CA GLU A 215 -13.07 -8.01 -11.51
C GLU A 215 -11.84 -8.28 -12.38
N ILE A 216 -10.77 -8.68 -11.71
CA ILE A 216 -9.56 -9.15 -12.40
C ILE A 216 -9.87 -10.50 -13.04
N GLN A 217 -9.88 -10.53 -14.37
CA GLN A 217 -10.06 -11.76 -15.13
C GLN A 217 -8.76 -12.09 -15.87
N PHE A 218 -8.29 -13.31 -15.68
CA PHE A 218 -7.15 -13.82 -16.41
C PHE A 218 -7.62 -14.67 -17.59
N THR A 219 -7.04 -14.44 -18.76
CA THR A 219 -7.18 -15.35 -19.90
C THR A 219 -6.53 -16.70 -19.57
N GLU A 220 -6.84 -17.73 -20.33
CA GLU A 220 -6.23 -19.06 -20.17
C GLU A 220 -4.70 -18.99 -20.37
N GLU A 221 -4.25 -18.24 -21.37
CA GLU A 221 -2.83 -18.00 -21.65
C GLU A 221 -2.17 -17.27 -20.50
N GLY A 222 -2.85 -16.27 -19.92
CA GLY A 222 -2.37 -15.53 -18.75
C GLY A 222 -2.17 -16.43 -17.54
N ARG A 223 -3.15 -17.30 -17.25
CA ARG A 223 -3.04 -18.30 -16.17
C ARG A 223 -1.89 -19.28 -16.39
N LYS A 224 -1.72 -19.78 -17.62
CA LYS A 224 -0.60 -20.67 -18.00
C LYS A 224 0.76 -19.96 -17.85
N ALA A 225 0.84 -18.68 -18.22
CA ALA A 225 2.05 -17.88 -18.07
C ALA A 225 2.42 -17.69 -16.59
N ILE A 226 1.43 -17.39 -15.74
CA ILE A 226 1.63 -17.27 -14.29
C ILE A 226 2.12 -18.59 -13.71
N LEU A 227 1.44 -19.71 -14.00
CA LEU A 227 1.83 -21.05 -13.54
C LEU A 227 3.25 -21.40 -13.98
N LYS A 228 3.60 -21.13 -15.24
CA LYS A 228 4.96 -21.37 -15.76
C LYS A 228 5.99 -20.62 -14.93
N LYS A 229 5.76 -19.34 -14.63
CA LYS A 229 6.69 -18.52 -13.83
C LYS A 229 6.80 -18.98 -12.38
N LEU A 230 5.72 -19.45 -11.79
CA LEU A 230 5.75 -20.08 -10.46
C LEU A 230 6.60 -21.36 -10.45
N ILE A 231 6.42 -22.23 -11.44
CA ILE A 231 7.21 -23.47 -11.59
C ILE A 231 8.69 -23.15 -11.83
N GLU A 232 9.02 -22.13 -12.66
CA GLU A 232 10.40 -21.67 -12.88
C GLU A 232 11.05 -21.20 -11.59
N ALA A 233 10.34 -20.37 -10.80
CA ALA A 233 10.84 -19.85 -9.54
C ALA A 233 11.07 -20.94 -8.49
N GLU A 234 10.04 -21.75 -8.23
CA GLU A 234 10.11 -22.84 -7.25
C GLU A 234 11.13 -23.90 -7.67
N GLY A 235 11.14 -24.29 -8.94
CA GLY A 235 12.05 -25.29 -9.48
C GLY A 235 13.51 -24.86 -9.36
N PHE A 236 13.82 -23.59 -9.61
CA PHE A 236 15.15 -23.04 -9.41
C PHE A 236 15.57 -23.11 -7.93
N GLU A 237 14.73 -22.68 -7.01
CA GLU A 237 15.05 -22.69 -5.59
C GLU A 237 15.14 -24.11 -5.02
N LYS A 238 14.27 -25.04 -5.43
CA LYS A 238 14.37 -26.46 -5.10
C LYS A 238 15.66 -27.09 -5.63
N PHE A 239 16.07 -26.76 -6.86
CA PHE A 239 17.34 -27.23 -7.40
C PHE A 239 18.52 -26.76 -6.55
N LEU A 240 18.57 -25.47 -6.20
CA LEU A 240 19.60 -24.92 -5.35
C LEU A 240 19.61 -25.59 -3.94
N HIS A 241 18.42 -25.89 -3.41
CA HIS A 241 18.27 -26.55 -2.12
C HIS A 241 18.91 -27.93 -2.10
N VAL A 242 18.67 -28.71 -3.14
CA VAL A 242 19.21 -30.08 -3.25
C VAL A 242 20.69 -30.08 -3.60
N LYS A 243 21.11 -29.18 -4.49
CA LYS A 243 22.47 -29.21 -5.05
C LYS A 243 23.50 -28.52 -4.15
N TYR A 244 23.12 -27.48 -3.43
CA TYR A 244 24.02 -26.66 -2.61
C TYR A 244 23.56 -26.63 -1.14
N THR A 245 23.46 -27.84 -0.54
CA THR A 245 23.18 -28.02 0.88
C THR A 245 24.27 -27.34 1.74
N GLY A 246 23.88 -26.73 2.85
CA GLY A 246 24.80 -26.02 3.75
C GLY A 246 25.22 -24.62 3.30
N THR A 247 24.83 -24.18 2.10
CA THR A 247 25.11 -22.82 1.62
C THR A 247 23.87 -21.94 1.82
N LYS A 248 24.07 -20.68 2.22
CA LYS A 248 22.96 -19.69 2.27
C LYS A 248 22.40 -19.50 0.86
N ARG A 249 21.09 -19.50 0.73
CA ARG A 249 20.37 -19.33 -0.57
C ARG A 249 19.39 -18.20 -0.56
N PHE A 250 18.84 -17.85 0.62
CA PHE A 250 17.87 -16.77 0.80
C PHE A 250 16.74 -16.80 -0.26
N GLY A 251 16.03 -17.94 -0.33
CA GLY A 251 14.94 -18.13 -1.28
C GLY A 251 13.74 -17.27 -0.98
N LEU A 252 12.79 -17.25 -1.92
CA LEU A 252 11.49 -16.57 -1.74
C LEU A 252 10.60 -17.30 -0.75
N ASP A 253 10.70 -18.64 -0.69
CA ASP A 253 10.04 -19.53 0.28
C ASP A 253 8.59 -19.09 0.64
N GLY A 254 7.63 -19.34 -0.24
CA GLY A 254 6.22 -18.94 -0.09
C GLY A 254 5.88 -17.59 -0.74
N GLY A 255 6.87 -16.84 -1.22
CA GLY A 255 6.71 -15.58 -1.95
C GLY A 255 6.97 -15.69 -3.46
N GLU A 256 6.90 -16.89 -4.05
CA GLU A 256 7.22 -17.15 -5.46
C GLU A 256 6.33 -16.38 -6.43
N SER A 257 5.15 -15.96 -5.99
CA SER A 257 4.24 -15.09 -6.76
C SER A 257 4.85 -13.73 -7.11
N LEU A 258 5.94 -13.32 -6.42
CA LEU A 258 6.71 -12.13 -6.78
C LEU A 258 7.24 -12.21 -8.22
N ILE A 259 7.65 -13.40 -8.69
CA ILE A 259 8.21 -13.55 -10.04
C ILE A 259 7.19 -13.23 -11.14
N PRO A 260 6.01 -13.86 -11.20
CA PRO A 260 5.00 -13.48 -12.19
C PRO A 260 4.48 -12.05 -12.00
N ALA A 261 4.44 -11.53 -10.76
CA ALA A 261 4.06 -10.15 -10.50
C ALA A 261 5.07 -9.17 -11.13
N MET A 262 6.37 -9.37 -10.93
CA MET A 262 7.42 -8.55 -11.53
C MET A 262 7.40 -8.61 -13.05
N GLU A 263 7.23 -9.80 -13.65
CA GLU A 263 7.09 -9.94 -15.10
C GLU A 263 5.92 -9.11 -15.64
N GLN A 264 4.78 -9.13 -14.95
CA GLN A 264 3.61 -8.36 -15.38
C GLN A 264 3.80 -6.85 -15.19
N ILE A 265 4.44 -6.42 -14.10
CA ILE A 265 4.77 -5.00 -13.86
C ILE A 265 5.68 -4.47 -14.97
N ILE A 266 6.74 -5.21 -15.31
CA ILE A 266 7.71 -4.81 -16.34
C ILE A 266 7.02 -4.76 -17.71
N LYS A 267 6.29 -5.81 -18.10
CA LYS A 267 5.55 -5.88 -19.36
C LYS A 267 4.54 -4.74 -19.48
N ARG A 268 3.69 -4.56 -18.46
CA ARG A 268 2.66 -3.54 -18.48
C ARG A 268 3.25 -2.13 -18.43
N GLY A 269 4.29 -1.94 -17.60
CA GLY A 269 5.04 -0.68 -17.53
C GLY A 269 5.62 -0.29 -18.87
N GLY A 270 6.30 -1.21 -19.56
CA GLY A 270 6.83 -0.99 -20.90
C GLY A 270 5.76 -0.58 -21.91
N ASN A 271 4.61 -1.26 -21.90
CA ASN A 271 3.48 -0.92 -22.76
C ASN A 271 2.86 0.46 -22.44
N LEU A 272 3.05 0.96 -21.22
CA LEU A 272 2.62 2.30 -20.80
C LEU A 272 3.73 3.36 -20.92
N GLY A 273 4.88 3.02 -21.50
CA GLY A 273 5.95 3.95 -21.79
C GLY A 273 7.05 4.02 -20.74
N VAL A 274 7.03 3.17 -19.72
CA VAL A 274 8.14 3.05 -18.75
C VAL A 274 9.39 2.55 -19.48
N LYS A 275 10.50 3.25 -19.30
CA LYS A 275 11.79 2.92 -19.95
C LYS A 275 12.80 2.31 -18.98
N GLU A 276 12.73 2.66 -17.71
CA GLU A 276 13.67 2.21 -16.69
C GLU A 276 12.91 1.82 -15.41
N ILE A 277 13.36 0.72 -14.79
CA ILE A 277 12.87 0.26 -13.48
C ILE A 277 14.08 -0.04 -12.61
N VAL A 278 14.14 0.62 -11.46
CA VAL A 278 15.13 0.36 -10.42
C VAL A 278 14.51 -0.54 -9.37
N ILE A 279 15.16 -1.68 -9.10
CA ILE A 279 14.72 -2.66 -8.11
C ILE A 279 15.67 -2.60 -6.92
N GLY A 280 15.20 -2.14 -5.77
CA GLY A 280 15.93 -2.17 -4.51
C GLY A 280 15.46 -3.36 -3.67
N MET A 281 16.36 -4.26 -3.31
CA MET A 281 16.03 -5.40 -2.46
C MET A 281 17.27 -5.94 -1.74
N PRO A 282 17.11 -6.43 -0.48
CA PRO A 282 18.18 -7.13 0.22
C PRO A 282 18.39 -8.55 -0.37
N HIS A 283 18.89 -9.46 0.39
CA HIS A 283 19.28 -10.81 -0.04
C HIS A 283 18.09 -11.77 -0.26
N ARG A 284 16.95 -11.63 0.46
CA ARG A 284 15.79 -12.53 0.34
C ARG A 284 15.20 -12.51 -1.07
N GLY A 285 15.19 -13.67 -1.74
CA GLY A 285 14.69 -13.82 -3.10
C GLY A 285 15.60 -13.26 -4.21
N ARG A 286 16.76 -12.68 -3.86
CA ARG A 286 17.62 -12.01 -4.83
C ARG A 286 18.14 -12.92 -5.94
N LEU A 287 18.52 -14.15 -5.62
CA LEU A 287 18.99 -15.12 -6.63
C LEU A 287 17.87 -15.49 -7.60
N SER A 288 16.63 -15.62 -7.11
CA SER A 288 15.47 -15.88 -7.96
C SER A 288 15.16 -14.68 -8.85
N ILE A 289 15.25 -13.46 -8.36
CA ILE A 289 15.12 -12.23 -9.19
C ILE A 289 16.21 -12.14 -10.24
N LEU A 290 17.47 -12.38 -9.87
CA LEU A 290 18.59 -12.39 -10.82
C LEU A 290 18.37 -13.39 -11.97
N ALA A 291 17.91 -14.60 -11.64
CA ALA A 291 17.67 -15.65 -12.63
C ALA A 291 16.39 -15.38 -13.46
N ASN A 292 15.25 -15.22 -12.79
CA ASN A 292 13.94 -15.27 -13.42
C ASN A 292 13.42 -13.92 -13.91
N VAL A 293 13.94 -12.80 -13.37
CA VAL A 293 13.53 -11.44 -13.76
C VAL A 293 14.64 -10.74 -14.55
N MET A 294 15.86 -10.70 -14.01
CA MET A 294 17.01 -10.05 -14.66
C MET A 294 17.62 -10.90 -15.77
N SER A 295 17.18 -12.14 -15.95
CA SER A 295 17.68 -13.08 -16.98
C SER A 295 19.18 -13.39 -16.85
N LYS A 296 19.73 -13.33 -15.63
CA LYS A 296 21.12 -13.77 -15.39
C LYS A 296 21.23 -15.28 -15.69
N PRO A 297 22.20 -15.72 -16.51
CA PRO A 297 22.33 -17.13 -16.85
C PRO A 297 22.51 -18.01 -15.61
N PHE A 298 21.77 -19.12 -15.51
CA PHE A 298 21.89 -20.09 -14.41
C PHE A 298 23.34 -20.56 -14.23
N LYS A 299 24.07 -20.78 -15.34
CA LYS A 299 25.48 -21.17 -15.32
C LYS A 299 26.35 -20.17 -14.54
N ALA A 300 26.08 -18.88 -14.68
CA ALA A 300 26.81 -17.85 -13.94
C ALA A 300 26.54 -17.94 -12.44
N ILE A 301 25.27 -18.12 -12.06
CA ILE A 301 24.87 -18.27 -10.66
C ILE A 301 25.47 -19.55 -10.05
N PHE A 302 25.43 -20.67 -10.77
CA PHE A 302 26.00 -21.95 -10.28
C PHE A 302 27.52 -21.89 -10.15
N ASN A 303 28.21 -21.16 -11.05
CA ASN A 303 29.64 -20.94 -10.93
C ASN A 303 30.01 -20.16 -9.66
N GLU A 304 29.20 -19.17 -9.28
CA GLU A 304 29.38 -18.42 -8.04
C GLU A 304 29.20 -19.30 -6.80
N PHE A 305 28.30 -20.32 -6.84
CA PHE A 305 28.16 -21.29 -5.78
C PHE A 305 29.37 -22.24 -5.65
N GLN A 306 30.10 -22.45 -6.74
CA GLN A 306 31.32 -23.29 -6.78
C GLN A 306 32.60 -22.50 -6.43
N GLY A 307 32.47 -21.24 -6.00
CA GLY A 307 33.61 -20.38 -5.67
C GLY A 307 34.24 -19.65 -6.86
N GLY A 308 33.68 -19.83 -8.07
CA GLY A 308 34.05 -19.02 -9.23
C GLY A 308 33.52 -17.59 -9.11
N SER A 309 34.31 -16.64 -9.63
CA SER A 309 33.85 -15.25 -9.78
C SER A 309 33.31 -15.04 -11.19
N TYR A 310 32.11 -14.47 -11.30
CA TYR A 310 31.59 -13.93 -12.56
C TYR A 310 31.86 -12.42 -12.64
N LYS A 311 32.96 -11.99 -12.06
CA LYS A 311 33.36 -10.58 -12.04
C LYS A 311 34.29 -10.27 -13.19
N PRO A 312 34.26 -9.05 -13.77
CA PRO A 312 35.39 -8.49 -14.45
C PRO A 312 36.60 -8.49 -13.51
N GLU A 313 37.78 -8.71 -14.04
CA GLU A 313 39.05 -8.92 -13.31
C GLU A 313 39.41 -7.78 -12.32
N ASP A 314 38.74 -6.65 -12.41
CA ASP A 314 39.06 -5.40 -11.68
C ASP A 314 38.27 -5.16 -10.40
N VAL A 315 37.41 -6.10 -9.91
CA VAL A 315 36.57 -5.87 -8.73
C VAL A 315 36.86 -6.89 -7.63
N ASP A 316 37.59 -6.45 -6.61
CA ASP A 316 37.78 -7.19 -5.36
C ASP A 316 36.51 -7.20 -4.55
N GLY A 317 36.03 -8.37 -4.13
CA GLY A 317 34.83 -8.51 -3.32
C GLY A 317 34.87 -9.75 -2.43
N SER A 318 34.35 -9.62 -1.20
CA SER A 318 34.26 -10.70 -0.23
C SER A 318 33.30 -11.81 -0.66
N GLY A 319 33.38 -13.00 -0.03
CA GLY A 319 32.57 -14.19 -0.34
C GLY A 319 31.06 -14.02 -0.18
N ASP A 320 30.58 -12.96 0.47
CA ASP A 320 29.16 -12.64 0.64
C ASP A 320 28.58 -11.82 -0.55
N VAL A 321 29.40 -11.40 -1.47
CA VAL A 321 29.08 -10.48 -2.58
C VAL A 321 28.00 -11.01 -3.54
N LYS A 322 27.89 -12.35 -3.73
CA LYS A 322 26.88 -12.94 -4.63
C LYS A 322 25.43 -12.61 -4.27
N TYR A 323 25.14 -12.31 -3.01
CA TYR A 323 23.80 -11.98 -2.54
C TYR A 323 23.48 -10.47 -2.59
N HIS A 324 24.49 -9.64 -2.81
CA HIS A 324 24.35 -8.19 -2.79
C HIS A 324 24.90 -7.51 -4.05
N LEU A 325 25.35 -8.28 -5.04
CA LEU A 325 25.79 -7.74 -6.32
C LEU A 325 24.63 -7.07 -7.06
N GLY A 326 24.87 -5.88 -7.57
CA GLY A 326 24.01 -5.23 -8.53
C GLY A 326 23.98 -5.99 -9.86
N ALA A 327 22.93 -5.77 -10.63
CA ALA A 327 22.80 -6.28 -11.98
C ALA A 327 21.99 -5.30 -12.81
N SER A 328 22.32 -5.20 -14.11
CA SER A 328 21.52 -4.48 -15.08
C SER A 328 21.21 -5.38 -16.25
N SER A 329 20.01 -5.29 -16.76
CA SER A 329 19.59 -6.02 -17.95
C SER A 329 18.47 -5.29 -18.69
N ASP A 330 18.38 -5.54 -19.98
CA ASP A 330 17.28 -5.07 -20.80
C ASP A 330 16.26 -6.19 -20.96
N ARG A 331 14.98 -5.85 -20.78
CA ARG A 331 13.87 -6.75 -21.06
C ARG A 331 13.02 -6.17 -22.17
N GLU A 332 12.57 -7.03 -23.06
CA GLU A 332 11.72 -6.64 -24.17
C GLU A 332 10.41 -7.42 -24.15
N PHE A 333 9.30 -6.70 -24.24
CA PHE A 333 7.95 -7.25 -24.28
C PHE A 333 7.14 -6.50 -25.34
N ASP A 334 6.58 -7.24 -26.28
CA ASP A 334 5.71 -6.69 -27.32
C ASP A 334 6.37 -5.49 -28.09
N GLY A 335 7.69 -5.56 -28.32
CA GLY A 335 8.48 -4.50 -28.95
C GLY A 335 8.85 -3.32 -28.03
N ASN A 336 8.47 -3.35 -26.77
CA ASN A 336 8.84 -2.33 -25.79
C ASN A 336 10.03 -2.79 -24.94
N LYS A 337 11.10 -2.00 -24.98
CA LYS A 337 12.31 -2.26 -24.20
C LYS A 337 12.26 -1.50 -22.88
N VAL A 338 12.54 -2.22 -21.80
CA VAL A 338 12.64 -1.67 -20.44
C VAL A 338 14.00 -2.05 -19.85
N HIS A 339 14.75 -1.04 -19.41
CA HIS A 339 16.00 -1.25 -18.70
C HIS A 339 15.74 -1.52 -17.23
N LEU A 340 16.33 -2.61 -16.70
CA LEU A 340 16.23 -2.97 -15.30
C LEU A 340 17.55 -2.78 -14.59
N SER A 341 17.54 -2.11 -13.45
CA SER A 341 18.70 -1.97 -12.56
C SER A 341 18.39 -2.54 -11.20
N LEU A 342 19.06 -3.61 -10.80
CA LEU A 342 18.95 -4.21 -9.47
C LEU A 342 20.06 -3.67 -8.58
N THR A 343 19.67 -2.95 -7.52
CA THR A 343 20.59 -2.37 -6.53
C THR A 343 20.58 -3.18 -5.24
N ALA A 344 21.55 -2.89 -4.36
CA ALA A 344 21.61 -3.50 -3.02
C ALA A 344 20.50 -2.95 -2.14
#